data_cadbf246783682ebcc6d380b42cf041d
#
_entry.id   cadbf246783682ebcc6d380b42cf041d
#
_cell.length_a   1.000
_cell.length_b   1.000
_cell.length_c   1.000
_cell.angle_alpha   90.00
_cell.angle_beta   90.00
_cell.angle_gamma   90.00
#
_symmetry.space_group_name_H-M   'P 1'
#
loop_
_entity.id
_entity.type
_entity.pdbx_description
1 polymer ?
#
loop_
_entity_poly.entity_id
_entity_poly.type
_entity_poly.pdbx_seq_one_letter_code
_entity_poly.pdbx_strand_id
1 'polypeptide(L)'
;MNLANADALRRDPGAGSSRPAVIRDCCLRCAFRRGAAALVHPRLGTPLLLGIVLGNALLWVAALAILKFAQVLHSDSTEAFAWGQTLAWGSGKHPPMAGWVARAWFSVFPTSDWAFYALAMAVTGTTVLLIRLLAGEVVDRRRAVLATLLAMIYPILNFKGYKFNPDLLQLPFVVLIVWAYMVAAERRTALWGVVVGLAGAGAVMTKYWGAWALVAIAIAAVTRPDRNRLFRSPVPYVAFAVFVLAMAPHLDWLYAVGFTPFRYASQYLGCDRVTAAQYAIDSTLHAFALLLPALGAGAVAVLLPRLRRVAALPADALDRACQIWIIVAVLTIGPLIAAIAMPILMKSDWTVPLFSLVPLAVLALPRLAVPLRAVARAAVILLVLGMGALMAAPGLATVKVLFEPNRALSPRLDRLAEIATDLWRERVGTPLMVVVGDIEEIATVSFYSTDHPRMFSAGTPELTPWISADMLDRSGFVGICPAAAPACVDRITALRPCADRIVVTTERGALGQTLPPDRWVVLLALPEADTQAASLEPLAAACQPTALR
;
A
#
# COMPACT_ATOMS: atom_id res chain seq x y z
N MET A 1 -2.76 -66.15 -49.87
CA MET A 1 -2.65 -65.76 -51.29
C MET A 1 -2.76 -64.23 -51.25
N ASN A 2 -1.83 -63.34 -51.54
CA ASN A 2 -0.53 -63.39 -52.21
C ASN A 2 0.42 -62.40 -51.54
N LEU A 3 1.61 -62.85 -51.32
CA LEU A 3 2.87 -62.16 -51.25
C LEU A 3 3.09 -61.30 -52.51
N ALA A 4 3.67 -60.13 -52.33
CA ALA A 4 4.62 -59.38 -53.16
C ALA A 4 4.38 -57.85 -53.08
N ASN A 5 5.20 -57.12 -52.37
CA ASN A 5 6.28 -56.31 -52.91
C ASN A 5 7.13 -55.68 -51.76
N ALA A 6 8.23 -56.32 -51.51
CA ALA A 6 9.41 -55.69 -50.93
C ALA A 6 10.19 -55.11 -52.11
N ASP A 7 10.55 -53.82 -52.03
CA ASP A 7 11.72 -53.20 -52.53
C ASP A 7 11.46 -51.74 -52.89
N ALA A 8 11.94 -50.84 -52.05
CA ALA A 8 12.52 -49.54 -52.43
C ALA A 8 12.99 -48.74 -51.18
N LEU A 9 13.94 -49.33 -50.47
CA LEU A 9 14.83 -48.58 -49.58
C LEU A 9 16.02 -48.05 -50.41
N ARG A 10 15.87 -46.88 -51.03
CA ARG A 10 17.04 -46.07 -51.40
C ARG A 10 17.22 -45.00 -50.34
N ARG A 11 18.32 -45.15 -49.60
CA ARG A 11 18.85 -44.15 -48.66
C ARG A 11 19.34 -42.95 -49.44
N ASP A 12 18.79 -41.76 -49.13
CA ASP A 12 19.34 -40.47 -49.47
C ASP A 12 20.22 -39.98 -48.28
N PRO A 13 21.55 -39.84 -48.43
CA PRO A 13 22.40 -39.32 -47.37
C PRO A 13 22.58 -37.80 -47.55
N GLY A 14 21.57 -37.05 -47.16
CA GLY A 14 21.68 -35.59 -47.34
C GLY A 14 20.63 -34.73 -46.59
N ALA A 15 20.05 -35.21 -45.47
CA ALA A 15 19.19 -34.36 -44.65
C ALA A 15 19.87 -34.07 -43.31
N GLY A 16 20.71 -32.99 -43.31
CA GLY A 16 21.30 -32.43 -42.09
C GLY A 16 20.26 -31.95 -41.10
N SER A 17 20.37 -32.46 -39.92
CA SER A 17 20.07 -31.91 -38.56
C SER A 17 19.11 -30.69 -38.38
N SER A 18 17.87 -30.74 -38.83
CA SER A 18 16.83 -29.77 -38.39
C SER A 18 15.82 -30.32 -37.37
N ARG A 19 16.01 -31.54 -36.89
CA ARG A 19 15.08 -32.20 -35.95
C ARG A 19 15.10 -31.74 -34.48
N PRO A 20 16.17 -31.15 -33.88
CA PRO A 20 16.10 -30.77 -32.45
C PRO A 20 15.27 -29.51 -32.17
N ALA A 21 15.13 -28.56 -33.09
CA ALA A 21 14.37 -27.32 -32.87
C ALA A 21 12.85 -27.56 -32.88
N VAL A 22 12.35 -28.37 -33.82
CA VAL A 22 10.90 -28.66 -33.92
C VAL A 22 10.40 -29.50 -32.75
N ILE A 23 11.18 -30.45 -32.24
CA ILE A 23 10.83 -31.26 -31.06
C ILE A 23 10.86 -30.40 -29.79
N ARG A 24 11.83 -29.48 -29.63
CA ARG A 24 11.88 -28.52 -28.51
C ARG A 24 10.69 -27.58 -28.53
N ASP A 25 10.32 -26.99 -29.65
CA ASP A 25 9.16 -26.12 -29.80
C ASP A 25 7.84 -26.83 -29.47
N CYS A 26 7.69 -28.07 -29.88
CA CYS A 26 6.51 -28.88 -29.55
C CYS A 26 6.43 -29.19 -28.03
N CYS A 27 7.57 -29.47 -27.39
CA CYS A 27 7.64 -29.77 -25.95
C CYS A 27 7.35 -28.52 -25.09
N LEU A 28 7.91 -27.36 -25.44
CA LEU A 28 7.68 -26.09 -24.73
C LEU A 28 6.21 -25.65 -24.85
N ARG A 29 5.63 -25.66 -26.04
CA ARG A 29 4.22 -25.33 -26.25
C ARG A 29 3.27 -26.25 -25.46
N CYS A 30 3.59 -27.53 -25.37
CA CYS A 30 2.84 -28.50 -24.57
C CYS A 30 2.98 -28.21 -23.07
N ALA A 31 4.17 -27.88 -22.57
CA ALA A 31 4.40 -27.53 -21.17
C ALA A 31 3.64 -26.25 -20.76
N PHE A 32 3.68 -25.19 -21.57
CA PHE A 32 2.91 -23.95 -21.32
C PHE A 32 1.40 -24.20 -21.30
N ARG A 33 0.88 -25.01 -22.22
CA ARG A 33 -0.55 -25.36 -22.24
C ARG A 33 -0.95 -26.18 -21.01
N ARG A 34 -0.11 -27.12 -20.54
CA ARG A 34 -0.34 -27.91 -19.32
C ARG A 34 -0.32 -27.00 -18.08
N GLY A 35 0.66 -26.09 -17.96
CA GLY A 35 0.74 -25.13 -16.87
C GLY A 35 -0.49 -24.21 -16.80
N ALA A 36 -0.91 -23.63 -17.93
CA ALA A 36 -2.14 -22.83 -17.99
C ALA A 36 -3.40 -23.64 -17.67
N ALA A 37 -3.49 -24.90 -18.12
CA ALA A 37 -4.59 -25.79 -17.79
C ALA A 37 -4.62 -26.11 -16.28
N ALA A 38 -3.46 -26.30 -15.64
CA ALA A 38 -3.35 -26.51 -14.21
C ALA A 38 -3.82 -25.29 -13.41
N LEU A 39 -3.46 -24.06 -13.83
CA LEU A 39 -3.92 -22.81 -13.20
C LEU A 39 -5.45 -22.64 -13.26
N VAL A 40 -6.07 -23.10 -14.33
CA VAL A 40 -7.53 -23.05 -14.49
C VAL A 40 -8.23 -24.28 -13.89
N HIS A 41 -7.49 -25.32 -13.48
CA HIS A 41 -8.08 -26.56 -12.94
C HIS A 41 -8.80 -26.31 -11.59
N PRO A 42 -10.00 -26.91 -11.34
CA PRO A 42 -10.77 -26.71 -10.12
C PRO A 42 -10.02 -26.95 -8.81
N ARG A 43 -9.25 -28.02 -8.74
CA ARG A 43 -8.55 -28.42 -7.52
C ARG A 43 -7.11 -27.91 -7.45
N LEU A 44 -6.39 -27.85 -8.57
CA LEU A 44 -4.97 -27.49 -8.63
C LEU A 44 -4.75 -25.98 -8.76
N GLY A 45 -5.70 -25.25 -9.36
CA GLY A 45 -5.53 -23.84 -9.70
C GLY A 45 -5.37 -22.93 -8.47
N THR A 46 -6.10 -23.19 -7.38
CA THR A 46 -6.02 -22.38 -6.17
C THR A 46 -4.65 -22.47 -5.49
N PRO A 47 -4.10 -23.67 -5.14
CA PRO A 47 -2.78 -23.74 -4.53
C PRO A 47 -1.66 -23.25 -5.44
N LEU A 48 -1.76 -23.46 -6.76
CA LEU A 48 -0.78 -22.89 -7.70
C LEU A 48 -0.81 -21.37 -7.74
N LEU A 49 -1.99 -20.74 -7.74
CA LEU A 49 -2.12 -19.29 -7.69
C LEU A 49 -1.61 -18.72 -6.36
N LEU A 50 -1.88 -19.37 -5.23
CA LEU A 50 -1.32 -18.99 -3.93
C LEU A 50 0.21 -19.02 -3.98
N GLY A 51 0.80 -20.09 -4.53
CA GLY A 51 2.26 -20.19 -4.71
C GLY A 51 2.83 -19.07 -5.60
N ILE A 52 2.12 -18.73 -6.70
CA ILE A 52 2.54 -17.63 -7.58
C ILE A 52 2.45 -16.27 -6.87
N VAL A 53 1.36 -16.01 -6.14
CA VAL A 53 1.20 -14.75 -5.38
C VAL A 53 2.28 -14.62 -4.31
N LEU A 54 2.54 -15.67 -3.55
CA LEU A 54 3.61 -15.69 -2.54
C LEU A 54 4.99 -15.51 -3.18
N GLY A 55 5.29 -16.27 -4.24
CA GLY A 55 6.55 -16.15 -4.97
C GLY A 55 6.77 -14.75 -5.55
N ASN A 56 5.71 -14.14 -6.12
CA ASN A 56 5.75 -12.76 -6.60
C ASN A 56 5.99 -11.76 -5.45
N ALA A 57 5.34 -11.94 -4.30
CA ALA A 57 5.56 -11.08 -3.13
C ALA A 57 7.01 -11.16 -2.63
N LEU A 58 7.55 -12.36 -2.46
CA LEU A 58 8.94 -12.57 -2.02
C LEU A 58 9.95 -11.99 -3.02
N LEU A 59 9.69 -12.16 -4.33
CA LEU A 59 10.52 -11.57 -5.38
C LEU A 59 10.57 -10.05 -5.28
N TRP A 60 9.42 -9.40 -5.06
CA TRP A 60 9.39 -7.94 -4.92
C TRP A 60 9.99 -7.46 -3.61
N VAL A 61 9.86 -8.19 -2.50
CA VAL A 61 10.60 -7.88 -1.26
C VAL A 61 12.09 -7.85 -1.52
N ALA A 62 12.63 -8.88 -2.18
CA ALA A 62 14.06 -8.96 -2.51
C ALA A 62 14.49 -7.83 -3.46
N ALA A 63 13.72 -7.59 -4.54
CA ALA A 63 14.01 -6.53 -5.49
C ALA A 63 13.99 -5.14 -4.85
N LEU A 64 13.02 -4.86 -3.97
CA LEU A 64 12.89 -3.59 -3.26
C LEU A 64 14.01 -3.39 -2.25
N ALA A 65 14.39 -4.41 -1.50
CA ALA A 65 15.53 -4.34 -0.58
C ALA A 65 16.83 -3.97 -1.32
N ILE A 66 17.05 -4.53 -2.51
CA ILE A 66 18.20 -4.17 -3.36
C ILE A 66 18.06 -2.76 -3.93
N LEU A 67 16.89 -2.41 -4.50
CA LEU A 67 16.68 -1.10 -5.14
C LEU A 67 16.76 0.08 -4.17
N LYS A 68 16.48 -0.16 -2.87
CA LYS A 68 16.38 0.86 -1.82
C LYS A 68 17.54 0.80 -0.81
N PHE A 69 18.59 0.02 -1.06
CA PHE A 69 19.67 -0.27 -0.11
C PHE A 69 20.39 0.98 0.46
N ALA A 70 20.37 2.09 -0.26
CA ALA A 70 20.98 3.36 0.14
C ALA A 70 19.97 4.40 0.65
N GLN A 71 18.74 4.00 0.91
CA GLN A 71 17.66 4.87 1.36
C GLN A 71 17.08 4.34 2.67
N VAL A 72 16.70 5.23 3.57
CA VAL A 72 15.78 4.90 4.67
C VAL A 72 14.37 4.67 4.14
N LEU A 73 13.50 4.07 4.95
CA LEU A 73 12.09 3.88 4.60
C LEU A 73 11.41 5.22 4.28
N HIS A 74 10.38 5.14 3.45
CA HIS A 74 9.53 6.30 3.17
C HIS A 74 8.81 6.75 4.43
N SER A 75 8.72 8.06 4.67
CA SER A 75 8.09 8.65 5.87
C SER A 75 6.66 8.16 6.11
N ASP A 76 5.82 7.99 5.07
CA ASP A 76 4.48 7.42 5.21
C ASP A 76 4.47 6.05 5.92
N SER A 77 5.51 5.22 5.69
CA SER A 77 5.59 3.90 6.32
C SER A 77 6.01 4.00 7.79
N THR A 78 7.00 4.84 8.06
CA THR A 78 7.46 5.06 9.45
C THR A 78 6.41 5.81 10.28
N GLU A 79 5.61 6.72 9.69
CA GLU A 79 4.44 7.30 10.35
C GLU A 79 3.40 6.23 10.74
N ALA A 80 3.10 5.28 9.84
CA ALA A 80 2.18 4.19 10.17
C ALA A 80 2.69 3.33 11.35
N PHE A 81 4.00 3.07 11.42
CA PHE A 81 4.62 2.43 12.59
C PHE A 81 4.43 3.26 13.87
N ALA A 82 4.75 4.56 13.80
CA ALA A 82 4.66 5.45 14.95
C ALA A 82 3.22 5.59 15.48
N TRP A 83 2.21 5.63 14.61
CA TRP A 83 0.79 5.57 15.02
C TRP A 83 0.45 4.25 15.74
N GLY A 84 1.07 3.15 15.33
CA GLY A 84 0.88 1.84 15.96
C GLY A 84 1.41 1.76 17.40
N GLN A 85 2.35 2.63 17.79
CA GLN A 85 2.91 2.61 19.15
C GLN A 85 1.88 3.00 20.23
N THR A 86 0.82 3.73 19.87
CA THR A 86 -0.20 4.22 20.81
C THR A 86 -1.49 3.44 20.80
N LEU A 87 -1.75 2.62 19.76
CA LEU A 87 -3.03 1.92 19.52
C LEU A 87 -4.28 2.82 19.66
N ALA A 88 -4.12 4.13 19.40
CA ALA A 88 -5.22 5.07 19.43
C ALA A 88 -6.27 4.77 18.34
N TRP A 89 -7.47 5.27 18.51
CA TRP A 89 -8.56 5.15 17.53
C TRP A 89 -8.38 6.03 16.29
N GLY A 90 -7.22 6.65 16.14
CA GLY A 90 -6.83 7.46 14.99
C GLY A 90 -5.55 8.25 15.25
N SER A 91 -5.10 8.94 14.24
CA SER A 91 -4.02 9.93 14.31
C SER A 91 -4.57 11.30 13.88
N GLY A 92 -3.82 12.38 14.08
CA GLY A 92 -4.23 13.71 13.61
C GLY A 92 -4.37 13.81 12.09
N LYS A 93 -3.88 12.81 11.32
CA LYS A 93 -3.97 12.78 9.85
C LYS A 93 -4.99 11.74 9.35
N HIS A 94 -5.05 10.55 9.95
CA HIS A 94 -5.72 9.38 9.39
C HIS A 94 -6.45 8.54 10.44
N PRO A 95 -7.45 7.74 10.03
CA PRO A 95 -8.04 6.70 10.85
C PRO A 95 -7.02 5.65 11.30
N PRO A 96 -7.35 4.74 12.26
CA PRO A 96 -6.38 3.95 13.01
C PRO A 96 -5.79 2.75 12.28
N MET A 97 -6.42 2.25 11.21
CA MET A 97 -6.17 0.91 10.67
C MET A 97 -4.71 0.69 10.24
N ALA A 98 -4.06 1.70 9.65
CA ALA A 98 -2.66 1.58 9.22
C ALA A 98 -1.72 1.39 10.41
N GLY A 99 -1.93 2.14 11.50
CA GLY A 99 -1.16 1.96 12.74
C GLY A 99 -1.40 0.59 13.38
N TRP A 100 -2.65 0.14 13.47
CA TRP A 100 -2.97 -1.17 14.05
C TRP A 100 -2.37 -2.34 13.27
N VAL A 101 -2.40 -2.28 11.93
CA VAL A 101 -1.80 -3.31 11.07
C VAL A 101 -0.29 -3.30 11.21
N ALA A 102 0.36 -2.12 11.23
CA ALA A 102 1.79 -2.02 11.47
C ALA A 102 2.16 -2.58 12.85
N ARG A 103 1.41 -2.23 13.91
CA ARG A 103 1.63 -2.78 15.27
C ARG A 103 1.52 -4.30 15.32
N ALA A 104 0.47 -4.86 14.71
CA ALA A 104 0.28 -6.31 14.65
C ALA A 104 1.42 -7.00 13.89
N TRP A 105 1.89 -6.40 12.79
CA TRP A 105 3.00 -6.94 12.01
C TRP A 105 4.31 -6.94 12.78
N PHE A 106 4.70 -5.80 13.35
CA PHE A 106 5.95 -5.67 14.09
C PHE A 106 5.93 -6.26 15.50
N SER A 107 4.81 -6.83 15.95
CA SER A 107 4.80 -7.73 17.11
C SER A 107 5.34 -9.13 16.79
N VAL A 108 5.46 -9.48 15.50
CA VAL A 108 5.92 -10.80 15.01
C VAL A 108 7.23 -10.68 14.23
N PHE A 109 7.40 -9.62 13.45
CA PHE A 109 8.57 -9.39 12.60
C PHE A 109 9.49 -8.32 13.19
N PRO A 110 10.81 -8.36 12.91
CA PRO A 110 11.74 -7.35 13.40
C PRO A 110 11.48 -5.99 12.74
N THR A 111 11.81 -4.91 13.45
CA THR A 111 11.79 -3.53 12.92
C THR A 111 12.95 -3.32 11.96
N SER A 112 12.74 -3.62 10.69
CA SER A 112 13.73 -3.55 9.63
C SER A 112 13.07 -3.22 8.29
N ASP A 113 13.84 -2.67 7.35
CA ASP A 113 13.35 -2.21 6.04
C ASP A 113 12.68 -3.34 5.25
N TRP A 114 13.32 -4.51 5.19
CA TRP A 114 12.77 -5.65 4.46
C TRP A 114 11.43 -6.13 5.06
N ALA A 115 11.25 -6.01 6.38
CA ALA A 115 10.00 -6.39 7.03
C ALA A 115 8.86 -5.43 6.68
N PHE A 116 9.15 -4.13 6.46
CA PHE A 116 8.16 -3.20 5.90
C PHE A 116 7.82 -3.51 4.44
N TYR A 117 8.83 -3.83 3.62
CA TYR A 117 8.56 -4.27 2.24
C TYR A 117 7.74 -5.56 2.22
N ALA A 118 8.00 -6.48 3.16
CA ALA A 118 7.22 -7.70 3.32
C ALA A 118 5.76 -7.42 3.74
N LEU A 119 5.52 -6.48 4.66
CA LEU A 119 4.17 -6.01 5.01
C LEU A 119 3.45 -5.43 3.79
N ALA A 120 4.11 -4.53 3.06
CA ALA A 120 3.54 -3.93 1.87
C ALA A 120 3.19 -4.99 0.81
N MET A 121 4.07 -5.97 0.58
CA MET A 121 3.81 -7.07 -0.35
C MET A 121 2.77 -8.07 0.17
N ALA A 122 2.61 -8.25 1.47
CA ALA A 122 1.52 -9.02 2.05
C ALA A 122 0.15 -8.35 1.80
N VAL A 123 0.07 -7.02 1.92
CA VAL A 123 -1.13 -6.24 1.59
C VAL A 123 -1.46 -6.35 0.11
N THR A 124 -0.48 -6.20 -0.78
CA THR A 124 -0.70 -6.34 -2.23
C THR A 124 -1.09 -7.77 -2.60
N GLY A 125 -0.45 -8.79 -2.02
CA GLY A 125 -0.80 -10.19 -2.22
C GLY A 125 -2.22 -10.51 -1.75
N THR A 126 -2.63 -10.01 -0.59
CA THR A 126 -4.01 -10.12 -0.08
C THR A 126 -5.00 -9.48 -1.05
N THR A 127 -4.68 -8.30 -1.59
CA THR A 127 -5.51 -7.63 -2.61
C THR A 127 -5.69 -8.51 -3.85
N VAL A 128 -4.60 -9.10 -4.36
CA VAL A 128 -4.64 -9.99 -5.52
C VAL A 128 -5.51 -11.23 -5.26
N LEU A 129 -5.43 -11.80 -4.06
CA LEU A 129 -6.27 -12.95 -3.68
C LEU A 129 -7.75 -12.56 -3.58
N LEU A 130 -8.06 -11.38 -3.05
CA LEU A 130 -9.42 -10.84 -3.00
C LEU A 130 -9.95 -10.54 -4.42
N ILE A 131 -9.12 -10.00 -5.33
CA ILE A 131 -9.46 -9.85 -6.75
C ILE A 131 -9.79 -11.23 -7.37
N ARG A 132 -9.04 -12.28 -7.01
CA ARG A 132 -9.32 -13.64 -7.49
C ARG A 132 -10.66 -14.16 -7.00
N LEU A 133 -11.03 -13.90 -5.74
CA LEU A 133 -12.33 -14.28 -5.17
C LEU A 133 -13.45 -13.51 -5.87
N LEU A 134 -13.35 -12.18 -5.96
CA LEU A 134 -14.32 -11.33 -6.64
C LEU A 134 -14.49 -11.73 -8.11
N ALA A 135 -13.39 -11.96 -8.83
CA ALA A 135 -13.44 -12.38 -10.22
C ALA A 135 -14.17 -13.72 -10.40
N GLY A 136 -14.08 -14.61 -9.41
CA GLY A 136 -14.82 -15.88 -9.41
C GLY A 136 -16.34 -15.73 -9.35
N GLU A 137 -16.83 -14.64 -8.74
CA GLU A 137 -18.27 -14.32 -8.70
C GLU A 137 -18.78 -13.66 -10.00
N VAL A 138 -17.88 -12.99 -10.75
CA VAL A 138 -18.27 -12.11 -11.87
C VAL A 138 -18.07 -12.78 -13.24
N VAL A 139 -16.97 -13.53 -13.40
CA VAL A 139 -16.54 -14.07 -14.71
C VAL A 139 -16.17 -15.55 -14.63
N ASP A 140 -16.06 -16.18 -15.78
CA ASP A 140 -15.60 -17.56 -15.87
C ASP A 140 -14.16 -17.75 -15.33
N ARG A 141 -13.80 -18.97 -15.02
CA ARG A 141 -12.53 -19.32 -14.39
C ARG A 141 -11.29 -18.85 -15.17
N ARG A 142 -11.31 -18.87 -16.51
CA ARG A 142 -10.17 -18.42 -17.33
C ARG A 142 -9.98 -16.91 -17.21
N ARG A 143 -11.06 -16.16 -17.28
CA ARG A 143 -11.07 -14.72 -17.10
C ARG A 143 -10.66 -14.35 -15.66
N ALA A 144 -11.15 -15.09 -14.66
CA ALA A 144 -10.80 -14.87 -13.25
C ALA A 144 -9.31 -15.11 -12.99
N VAL A 145 -8.71 -16.17 -13.52
CA VAL A 145 -7.26 -16.40 -13.43
C VAL A 145 -6.48 -15.31 -14.17
N LEU A 146 -6.94 -14.92 -15.37
CA LEU A 146 -6.30 -13.82 -16.12
C LEU A 146 -6.37 -12.50 -15.34
N ALA A 147 -7.51 -12.15 -14.76
CA ALA A 147 -7.64 -10.95 -13.90
C ALA A 147 -6.63 -10.96 -12.75
N THR A 148 -6.45 -12.11 -12.11
CA THR A 148 -5.47 -12.30 -11.02
C THR A 148 -4.04 -12.06 -11.49
N LEU A 149 -3.66 -12.62 -12.64
CA LEU A 149 -2.32 -12.43 -13.22
C LEU A 149 -2.10 -10.97 -13.65
N LEU A 150 -3.10 -10.33 -14.26
CA LEU A 150 -3.01 -8.92 -14.65
C LEU A 150 -2.94 -7.97 -13.43
N ALA A 151 -3.62 -8.31 -12.35
CA ALA A 151 -3.50 -7.56 -11.09
C ALA A 151 -2.05 -7.57 -10.58
N MET A 152 -1.33 -8.69 -10.65
CA MET A 152 0.09 -8.76 -10.26
C MET A 152 1.02 -7.97 -11.21
N ILE A 153 0.58 -7.65 -12.43
CA ILE A 153 1.33 -6.80 -13.37
C ILE A 153 1.04 -5.30 -13.11
N TYR A 154 -0.06 -4.98 -12.41
CA TYR A 154 -0.41 -3.61 -12.08
C TYR A 154 0.62 -3.01 -11.11
N PRO A 155 1.31 -1.90 -11.46
CA PRO A 155 2.44 -1.35 -10.71
C PRO A 155 2.19 -1.08 -9.22
N ILE A 156 0.98 -0.68 -8.82
CA ILE A 156 0.65 -0.46 -7.41
C ILE A 156 0.62 -1.76 -6.60
N LEU A 157 0.39 -2.90 -7.25
CA LEU A 157 0.40 -4.22 -6.64
C LEU A 157 1.77 -4.93 -6.75
N ASN A 158 2.81 -4.16 -7.10
CA ASN A 158 4.21 -4.59 -7.13
C ASN A 158 5.16 -3.45 -6.75
N PHE A 159 6.09 -2.98 -7.61
CA PHE A 159 7.16 -2.04 -7.24
C PHE A 159 6.66 -0.68 -6.74
N LYS A 160 5.49 -0.19 -7.15
CA LYS A 160 4.92 1.07 -6.64
C LYS A 160 4.29 0.90 -5.25
N GLY A 161 3.89 -0.31 -4.90
CA GLY A 161 3.35 -0.66 -3.58
C GLY A 161 4.43 -0.84 -2.50
N TYR A 162 5.64 -0.28 -2.66
CA TYR A 162 6.73 -0.46 -1.71
C TYR A 162 6.51 0.28 -0.38
N LYS A 163 5.74 1.36 -0.38
CA LYS A 163 5.44 2.12 0.83
C LYS A 163 4.14 1.62 1.45
N PHE A 164 4.24 1.06 2.65
CA PHE A 164 3.05 0.76 3.44
C PHE A 164 2.48 2.06 4.00
N ASN A 165 1.26 2.40 3.62
CA ASN A 165 0.54 3.59 4.08
C ASN A 165 -0.98 3.36 3.99
N PRO A 166 -1.82 4.31 4.44
CA PRO A 166 -3.27 4.18 4.33
C PRO A 166 -3.78 3.96 2.90
N ASP A 167 -3.13 4.55 1.88
CA ASP A 167 -3.53 4.36 0.48
C ASP A 167 -3.31 2.93 0.00
N LEU A 168 -2.16 2.33 0.32
CA LEU A 168 -1.89 0.94 -0.03
C LEU A 168 -2.83 -0.02 0.73
N LEU A 169 -3.02 0.22 2.04
CA LEU A 169 -3.87 -0.63 2.87
C LEU A 169 -5.35 -0.52 2.49
N GLN A 170 -5.79 0.56 1.84
CA GLN A 170 -7.15 0.71 1.33
C GLN A 170 -7.49 -0.32 0.24
N LEU A 171 -6.50 -0.77 -0.56
CA LEU A 171 -6.69 -1.71 -1.66
C LEU A 171 -7.45 -2.99 -1.27
N PRO A 172 -6.99 -3.79 -0.29
CA PRO A 172 -7.70 -5.01 0.08
C PRO A 172 -9.12 -4.73 0.62
N PHE A 173 -9.34 -3.64 1.35
CA PHE A 173 -10.66 -3.32 1.89
C PHE A 173 -11.65 -2.89 0.80
N VAL A 174 -11.21 -2.11 -0.21
CA VAL A 174 -12.04 -1.76 -1.37
C VAL A 174 -12.46 -3.03 -2.13
N VAL A 175 -11.53 -3.96 -2.38
CA VAL A 175 -11.87 -5.20 -3.06
C VAL A 175 -12.74 -6.10 -2.19
N LEU A 176 -12.46 -6.17 -0.89
CA LEU A 176 -13.22 -6.98 0.08
C LEU A 176 -14.68 -6.55 0.16
N ILE A 177 -14.95 -5.24 0.27
CA ILE A 177 -16.33 -4.74 0.35
C ILE A 177 -17.11 -5.01 -0.95
N VAL A 178 -16.45 -4.88 -2.11
CA VAL A 178 -17.09 -5.19 -3.41
C VAL A 178 -17.37 -6.69 -3.51
N TRP A 179 -16.43 -7.55 -3.15
CA TRP A 179 -16.64 -8.99 -3.13
C TRP A 179 -17.75 -9.39 -2.15
N ALA A 180 -17.69 -8.87 -0.91
CA ALA A 180 -18.70 -9.16 0.11
C ALA A 180 -20.11 -8.72 -0.35
N TYR A 181 -20.23 -7.54 -1.00
CA TYR A 181 -21.48 -7.06 -1.59
C TYR A 181 -21.98 -8.01 -2.70
N MET A 182 -21.14 -8.42 -3.64
CA MET A 182 -21.54 -9.33 -4.72
C MET A 182 -22.09 -10.65 -4.17
N VAL A 183 -21.44 -11.24 -3.16
CA VAL A 183 -21.90 -12.46 -2.51
C VAL A 183 -23.16 -12.22 -1.67
N ALA A 184 -23.21 -11.10 -0.94
CA ALA A 184 -24.35 -10.73 -0.10
C ALA A 184 -25.63 -10.52 -0.92
N ALA A 185 -25.51 -9.91 -2.08
CA ALA A 185 -26.63 -9.66 -2.98
C ALA A 185 -27.25 -10.96 -3.54
N GLU A 186 -26.46 -12.03 -3.67
CA GLU A 186 -26.94 -13.35 -4.10
C GLU A 186 -27.47 -14.18 -2.91
N ARG A 187 -26.70 -14.26 -1.81
CA ARG A 187 -27.03 -15.13 -0.67
C ARG A 187 -28.08 -14.57 0.29
N ARG A 188 -28.18 -13.25 0.40
CA ARG A 188 -29.17 -12.49 1.16
C ARG A 188 -29.34 -12.89 2.63
N THR A 189 -28.25 -13.34 3.29
CA THR A 189 -28.25 -13.73 4.71
C THR A 189 -27.66 -12.64 5.60
N ALA A 190 -28.06 -12.60 6.87
CA ALA A 190 -27.53 -11.66 7.87
C ALA A 190 -26.01 -11.74 8.02
N LEU A 191 -25.41 -12.94 7.92
CA LEU A 191 -23.96 -13.14 7.99
C LEU A 191 -23.23 -12.31 6.94
N TRP A 192 -23.72 -12.26 5.69
CA TRP A 192 -23.12 -11.45 4.65
C TRP A 192 -23.36 -9.95 4.86
N GLY A 193 -24.45 -9.58 5.56
CA GLY A 193 -24.62 -8.21 6.06
C GLY A 193 -23.52 -7.83 7.04
N VAL A 194 -23.18 -8.72 7.99
CA VAL A 194 -22.05 -8.51 8.92
C VAL A 194 -20.73 -8.32 8.16
N VAL A 195 -20.43 -9.18 7.18
CA VAL A 195 -19.18 -9.09 6.38
C VAL A 195 -19.12 -7.77 5.61
N VAL A 196 -20.21 -7.33 4.96
CA VAL A 196 -20.26 -6.04 4.25
C VAL A 196 -20.06 -4.87 5.22
N GLY A 197 -20.71 -4.89 6.40
CA GLY A 197 -20.58 -3.84 7.41
C GLY A 197 -19.16 -3.71 7.94
N LEU A 198 -18.51 -4.83 8.29
CA LEU A 198 -17.12 -4.85 8.75
C LEU A 198 -16.14 -4.44 7.66
N ALA A 199 -16.33 -4.90 6.41
CA ALA A 199 -15.48 -4.52 5.29
C ALA A 199 -15.60 -3.02 4.99
N GLY A 200 -16.82 -2.46 5.08
CA GLY A 200 -17.07 -1.03 4.93
C GLY A 200 -16.42 -0.20 6.03
N ALA A 201 -16.55 -0.62 7.29
CA ALA A 201 -15.88 0.03 8.41
C ALA A 201 -14.35 -0.02 8.24
N GLY A 202 -13.79 -1.18 7.86
CA GLY A 202 -12.37 -1.35 7.57
C GLY A 202 -11.87 -0.41 6.47
N ALA A 203 -12.64 -0.25 5.38
CA ALA A 203 -12.29 0.67 4.31
C ALA A 203 -12.21 2.13 4.78
N VAL A 204 -13.21 2.59 5.56
CA VAL A 204 -13.24 3.95 6.10
C VAL A 204 -12.21 4.15 7.21
N MET A 205 -12.02 3.15 8.09
CA MET A 205 -11.00 3.18 9.15
C MET A 205 -9.57 3.08 8.61
N THR A 206 -9.37 2.70 7.36
CA THR A 206 -8.07 2.80 6.70
C THR A 206 -7.83 4.22 6.18
N LYS A 207 -8.79 4.79 5.49
CA LYS A 207 -8.79 6.16 4.97
C LYS A 207 -10.22 6.59 4.70
N TYR A 208 -10.60 7.82 5.04
CA TYR A 208 -11.96 8.32 4.79
C TYR A 208 -12.36 8.26 3.30
N TRP A 209 -11.38 8.31 2.42
CA TRP A 209 -11.56 8.10 0.96
C TRP A 209 -12.13 6.72 0.61
N GLY A 210 -12.04 5.74 1.52
CA GLY A 210 -12.69 4.43 1.45
C GLY A 210 -14.21 4.49 1.38
N ALA A 211 -14.83 5.60 1.79
CA ALA A 211 -16.26 5.85 1.66
C ALA A 211 -16.74 5.75 0.20
N TRP A 212 -15.87 5.99 -0.80
CA TRP A 212 -16.22 5.78 -2.21
C TRP A 212 -16.62 4.35 -2.53
N ALA A 213 -16.05 3.36 -1.83
CA ALA A 213 -16.47 1.97 -1.99
C ALA A 213 -17.89 1.72 -1.47
N LEU A 214 -18.27 2.38 -0.36
CA LEU A 214 -19.65 2.35 0.16
C LEU A 214 -20.63 2.99 -0.82
N VAL A 215 -20.30 4.16 -1.36
CA VAL A 215 -21.10 4.84 -2.39
C VAL A 215 -21.26 3.95 -3.62
N ALA A 216 -20.18 3.32 -4.08
CA ALA A 216 -20.19 2.47 -5.25
C ALA A 216 -21.11 1.25 -5.09
N ILE A 217 -21.04 0.53 -3.96
CA ILE A 217 -21.94 -0.62 -3.71
C ILE A 217 -23.38 -0.18 -3.46
N ALA A 218 -23.61 1.00 -2.85
CA ALA A 218 -24.96 1.54 -2.65
C ALA A 218 -25.64 1.86 -3.99
N ILE A 219 -24.94 2.55 -4.92
CA ILE A 219 -25.43 2.82 -6.26
C ILE A 219 -25.66 1.50 -7.01
N ALA A 220 -24.72 0.57 -6.95
CA ALA A 220 -24.89 -0.74 -7.54
C ALA A 220 -26.12 -1.46 -6.99
N ALA A 221 -26.37 -1.42 -5.67
CA ALA A 221 -27.52 -2.06 -5.03
C ALA A 221 -28.88 -1.51 -5.52
N VAL A 222 -29.01 -0.18 -5.64
CA VAL A 222 -30.27 0.45 -6.10
C VAL A 222 -30.51 0.28 -7.60
N THR A 223 -29.48 0.06 -8.38
CA THR A 223 -29.57 -0.17 -9.83
C THR A 223 -29.79 -1.63 -10.23
N ARG A 224 -29.73 -2.58 -9.27
CA ARG A 224 -30.01 -4.00 -9.55
C ARG A 224 -31.42 -4.24 -10.03
N PRO A 225 -31.63 -5.13 -11.01
CA PRO A 225 -32.98 -5.53 -11.41
C PRO A 225 -33.78 -6.15 -10.25
N ASP A 226 -33.12 -6.93 -9.37
CA ASP A 226 -33.73 -7.62 -8.24
C ASP A 226 -33.59 -6.86 -6.90
N ARG A 227 -33.34 -5.53 -6.94
CA ARG A 227 -33.16 -4.68 -5.73
C ARG A 227 -34.22 -4.87 -4.66
N ASN A 228 -35.49 -5.07 -5.04
CA ASN A 228 -36.59 -5.27 -4.07
C ASN A 228 -36.36 -6.52 -3.20
N ARG A 229 -35.76 -7.59 -3.77
CA ARG A 229 -35.42 -8.78 -2.98
C ARG A 229 -34.23 -8.52 -2.06
N LEU A 230 -33.25 -7.74 -2.50
CA LEU A 230 -32.12 -7.36 -1.66
C LEU A 230 -32.55 -6.47 -0.50
N PHE A 231 -33.37 -5.42 -0.75
CA PHE A 231 -33.83 -4.50 0.29
C PHE A 231 -34.88 -5.09 1.23
N ARG A 232 -35.54 -6.21 0.89
CA ARG A 232 -36.39 -6.99 1.78
C ARG A 232 -35.60 -8.03 2.59
N SER A 233 -34.32 -8.24 2.29
CA SER A 233 -33.44 -9.15 3.04
C SER A 233 -32.80 -8.46 4.25
N PRO A 234 -32.23 -9.20 5.22
CA PRO A 234 -31.54 -8.59 6.35
C PRO A 234 -30.23 -7.88 5.98
N VAL A 235 -29.66 -8.12 4.78
CA VAL A 235 -28.32 -7.65 4.39
C VAL A 235 -28.12 -6.15 4.59
N PRO A 236 -28.89 -5.22 3.99
CA PRO A 236 -28.60 -3.79 4.09
C PRO A 236 -28.71 -3.28 5.52
N TYR A 237 -29.66 -3.78 6.29
CA TYR A 237 -29.92 -3.34 7.66
C TYR A 237 -28.83 -3.83 8.62
N VAL A 238 -28.44 -5.10 8.53
CA VAL A 238 -27.35 -5.66 9.32
C VAL A 238 -26.02 -5.02 8.93
N ALA A 239 -25.77 -4.80 7.63
CA ALA A 239 -24.55 -4.14 7.17
C ALA A 239 -24.44 -2.72 7.72
N PHE A 240 -25.52 -1.95 7.69
CA PHE A 240 -25.56 -0.61 8.27
C PHE A 240 -25.34 -0.63 9.78
N ALA A 241 -26.06 -1.49 10.53
CA ALA A 241 -25.92 -1.58 11.97
C ALA A 241 -24.48 -1.97 12.39
N VAL A 242 -23.89 -2.97 11.74
CA VAL A 242 -22.52 -3.42 12.02
C VAL A 242 -21.50 -2.34 11.65
N PHE A 243 -21.69 -1.64 10.53
CA PHE A 243 -20.86 -0.51 10.14
C PHE A 243 -20.86 0.59 11.22
N VAL A 244 -22.04 1.02 11.66
CA VAL A 244 -22.18 2.07 12.69
C VAL A 244 -21.55 1.63 14.00
N LEU A 245 -21.82 0.40 14.45
CA LEU A 245 -21.24 -0.13 15.69
C LEU A 245 -19.71 -0.23 15.62
N ALA A 246 -19.16 -0.68 14.50
CA ALA A 246 -17.71 -0.76 14.30
C ALA A 246 -17.06 0.62 14.23
N MET A 247 -17.75 1.63 13.68
CA MET A 247 -17.25 3.01 13.60
C MET A 247 -17.42 3.80 14.90
N ALA A 248 -18.31 3.38 15.81
CA ALA A 248 -18.67 4.16 17.00
C ALA A 248 -17.47 4.59 17.86
N PRO A 249 -16.49 3.70 18.20
CA PRO A 249 -15.34 4.13 18.99
C PRO A 249 -14.44 5.14 18.27
N HIS A 250 -14.32 5.03 16.94
CA HIS A 250 -13.60 6.00 16.15
C HIS A 250 -14.31 7.35 16.07
N LEU A 251 -15.64 7.35 15.97
CA LEU A 251 -16.45 8.58 15.98
C LEU A 251 -16.38 9.29 17.33
N ASP A 252 -16.42 8.55 18.45
CA ASP A 252 -16.21 9.10 19.79
C ASP A 252 -14.83 9.74 19.91
N TRP A 253 -13.79 9.04 19.47
CA TRP A 253 -12.42 9.57 19.41
C TRP A 253 -12.34 10.83 18.53
N LEU A 254 -12.95 10.85 17.34
CA LEU A 254 -12.98 12.04 16.47
C LEU A 254 -13.60 13.25 17.17
N TYR A 255 -14.69 13.03 17.90
CA TYR A 255 -15.33 14.08 18.69
C TYR A 255 -14.38 14.59 19.79
N ALA A 256 -13.73 13.69 20.52
CA ALA A 256 -12.80 14.02 21.59
C ALA A 256 -11.59 14.85 21.10
N VAL A 257 -11.07 14.56 19.88
CA VAL A 257 -9.95 15.33 19.29
C VAL A 257 -10.40 16.52 18.43
N GLY A 258 -11.69 16.90 18.50
CA GLY A 258 -12.22 18.05 17.76
C GLY A 258 -12.10 17.92 16.24
N PHE A 259 -12.28 16.72 15.69
CA PHE A 259 -12.19 16.42 14.25
C PHE A 259 -10.86 16.83 13.59
N THR A 260 -9.76 16.71 14.31
CA THR A 260 -8.41 17.09 13.82
C THR A 260 -8.06 16.51 12.44
N PRO A 261 -8.34 15.23 12.10
CA PRO A 261 -8.04 14.71 10.76
C PRO A 261 -8.77 15.43 9.63
N PHE A 262 -9.97 15.95 9.89
CA PHE A 262 -10.72 16.75 8.90
C PHE A 262 -10.15 18.16 8.78
N ARG A 263 -9.69 18.76 9.91
CA ARG A 263 -8.94 20.04 9.87
C ARG A 263 -7.63 19.89 9.11
N TYR A 264 -6.91 18.79 9.30
CA TYR A 264 -5.73 18.48 8.48
C TYR A 264 -6.11 18.32 6.99
N ALA A 265 -7.19 17.62 6.68
CA ALA A 265 -7.65 17.44 5.30
C ALA A 265 -8.11 18.75 4.66
N SER A 266 -8.60 19.72 5.43
CA SER A 266 -9.07 21.01 4.92
C SER A 266 -7.97 21.86 4.25
N GLN A 267 -6.69 21.60 4.52
CA GLN A 267 -5.58 22.25 3.80
C GLN A 267 -5.57 21.95 2.29
N TYR A 268 -6.26 20.89 1.87
CA TYR A 268 -6.41 20.51 0.45
C TYR A 268 -7.68 21.10 -0.17
N LEU A 269 -8.47 21.86 0.57
CA LEU A 269 -9.68 22.54 0.11
C LEU A 269 -9.39 24.03 -0.18
N GLY A 270 -10.30 24.67 -0.93
CA GLY A 270 -10.28 26.14 -1.10
C GLY A 270 -9.38 26.65 -2.21
N CYS A 271 -8.85 25.79 -3.07
CA CYS A 271 -8.24 26.23 -4.32
C CYS A 271 -9.33 26.72 -5.30
N ASP A 272 -8.94 27.40 -6.37
CA ASP A 272 -9.88 27.73 -7.43
C ASP A 272 -10.30 26.44 -8.22
N ARG A 273 -11.46 26.49 -8.88
CA ARG A 273 -12.02 25.31 -9.59
C ARG A 273 -11.18 24.86 -10.78
N VAL A 274 -10.44 25.74 -11.43
CA VAL A 274 -9.58 25.38 -12.56
C VAL A 274 -8.40 24.56 -12.05
N THR A 275 -7.75 25.02 -10.99
CA THR A 275 -6.67 24.29 -10.30
C THR A 275 -7.17 22.95 -9.79
N ALA A 276 -8.33 22.89 -9.13
CA ALA A 276 -8.92 21.62 -8.68
C ALA A 276 -9.16 20.64 -9.85
N ALA A 277 -9.69 21.14 -10.98
CA ALA A 277 -9.91 20.32 -12.16
C ALA A 277 -8.59 19.79 -12.75
N GLN A 278 -7.54 20.62 -12.82
CA GLN A 278 -6.21 20.20 -13.28
C GLN A 278 -5.66 19.06 -12.41
N TYR A 279 -5.61 19.25 -11.07
CA TYR A 279 -5.13 18.22 -10.16
C TYR A 279 -5.96 16.93 -10.22
N ALA A 280 -7.28 17.05 -10.36
CA ALA A 280 -8.17 15.90 -10.46
C ALA A 280 -7.96 15.12 -11.77
N ILE A 281 -7.81 15.83 -12.90
CA ILE A 281 -7.52 15.23 -14.21
C ILE A 281 -6.13 14.59 -14.19
N ASP A 282 -5.10 15.29 -13.73
CA ASP A 282 -3.72 14.79 -13.68
C ASP A 282 -3.62 13.53 -12.81
N SER A 283 -4.28 13.53 -11.63
CA SER A 283 -4.34 12.38 -10.74
C SER A 283 -5.04 11.18 -11.38
N THR A 284 -6.13 11.43 -12.12
CA THR A 284 -6.89 10.40 -12.84
C THR A 284 -6.09 9.84 -14.01
N LEU A 285 -5.44 10.71 -14.79
CA LEU A 285 -4.56 10.31 -15.90
C LEU A 285 -3.35 9.51 -15.39
N HIS A 286 -2.75 9.92 -14.26
CA HIS A 286 -1.67 9.17 -13.63
C HIS A 286 -2.13 7.76 -13.21
N ALA A 287 -3.29 7.64 -12.55
CA ALA A 287 -3.87 6.36 -12.16
C ALA A 287 -4.14 5.47 -13.38
N PHE A 288 -4.66 6.07 -14.48
CA PHE A 288 -4.86 5.35 -15.74
C PHE A 288 -3.55 4.93 -16.40
N ALA A 289 -2.53 5.80 -16.41
CA ALA A 289 -1.21 5.48 -16.95
C ALA A 289 -0.57 4.28 -16.22
N LEU A 290 -0.75 4.18 -14.90
CA LEU A 290 -0.30 3.01 -14.14
C LEU A 290 -1.03 1.72 -14.50
N LEU A 291 -2.22 1.76 -15.10
CA LEU A 291 -2.91 0.57 -15.58
C LEU A 291 -2.36 0.06 -16.93
N LEU A 292 -1.69 0.91 -17.71
CA LEU A 292 -1.27 0.56 -19.07
C LEU A 292 -0.43 -0.72 -19.15
N PRO A 293 0.51 -1.03 -18.21
CA PRO A 293 1.23 -2.30 -18.23
C PRO A 293 0.31 -3.51 -18.09
N ALA A 294 -0.68 -3.47 -17.19
CA ALA A 294 -1.64 -4.55 -16.98
C ALA A 294 -2.60 -4.70 -18.16
N LEU A 295 -3.14 -3.59 -18.68
CA LEU A 295 -4.03 -3.58 -19.84
C LEU A 295 -3.28 -3.99 -21.12
N GLY A 296 -2.05 -3.52 -21.31
CA GLY A 296 -1.19 -3.91 -22.43
C GLY A 296 -0.84 -5.40 -22.40
N ALA A 297 -0.47 -5.93 -21.23
CA ALA A 297 -0.26 -7.37 -21.05
C ALA A 297 -1.54 -8.18 -21.35
N GLY A 298 -2.69 -7.68 -20.92
CA GLY A 298 -4.00 -8.27 -21.24
C GLY A 298 -4.30 -8.25 -22.74
N ALA A 299 -4.06 -7.13 -23.40
CA ALA A 299 -4.23 -6.99 -24.85
C ALA A 299 -3.30 -7.95 -25.61
N VAL A 300 -2.01 -7.99 -25.29
CA VAL A 300 -1.05 -8.94 -25.88
C VAL A 300 -1.46 -10.39 -25.62
N ALA A 301 -1.95 -10.70 -24.42
CA ALA A 301 -2.41 -12.04 -24.08
C ALA A 301 -3.65 -12.47 -24.89
N VAL A 302 -4.61 -11.57 -25.09
CA VAL A 302 -5.93 -11.87 -25.69
C VAL A 302 -5.96 -11.62 -27.20
N LEU A 303 -5.43 -10.48 -27.70
CA LEU A 303 -5.64 -10.02 -29.08
C LEU A 303 -4.78 -10.72 -30.13
N LEU A 304 -3.65 -11.30 -29.75
CA LEU A 304 -2.80 -12.06 -30.70
C LEU A 304 -3.47 -13.29 -31.35
N PRO A 305 -4.64 -13.80 -30.90
CA PRO A 305 -5.46 -14.67 -31.68
C PRO A 305 -6.78 -13.99 -32.12
N ARG A 306 -7.14 -14.17 -33.39
CA ARG A 306 -8.38 -13.71 -34.03
C ARG A 306 -9.57 -13.76 -33.05
N LEU A 307 -10.25 -12.63 -32.83
CA LEU A 307 -11.50 -12.53 -32.09
C LEU A 307 -12.50 -13.56 -32.62
N ARG A 308 -12.75 -14.63 -31.84
CA ARG A 308 -13.84 -15.55 -32.13
C ARG A 308 -15.12 -14.94 -31.54
N ARG A 309 -16.19 -14.94 -32.32
CA ARG A 309 -17.53 -14.64 -31.81
C ARG A 309 -17.86 -15.59 -30.66
N VAL A 310 -18.14 -15.06 -29.50
CA VAL A 310 -18.56 -15.82 -28.32
C VAL A 310 -20.09 -15.82 -28.27
N ALA A 311 -20.69 -16.90 -27.83
CA ALA A 311 -22.12 -16.98 -27.53
C ALA A 311 -22.52 -15.89 -26.52
N ALA A 312 -23.76 -15.43 -26.59
CA ALA A 312 -24.30 -14.48 -25.62
C ALA A 312 -24.13 -15.03 -24.20
N LEU A 313 -23.77 -14.14 -23.26
CA LEU A 313 -23.71 -14.51 -21.84
C LEU A 313 -25.13 -14.81 -21.33
N PRO A 314 -25.27 -15.72 -20.33
CA PRO A 314 -26.50 -15.85 -19.57
C PRO A 314 -26.89 -14.51 -18.92
N ALA A 315 -28.17 -14.26 -18.72
CA ALA A 315 -28.68 -12.98 -18.19
C ALA A 315 -28.08 -12.62 -16.82
N ASP A 316 -27.93 -13.61 -15.93
CA ASP A 316 -27.32 -13.46 -14.62
C ASP A 316 -25.82 -13.05 -14.67
N ALA A 317 -25.09 -13.56 -15.65
CA ALA A 317 -23.70 -13.16 -15.89
C ALA A 317 -23.60 -11.73 -16.45
N LEU A 318 -24.57 -11.32 -17.26
CA LEU A 318 -24.66 -9.94 -17.76
C LEU A 318 -24.96 -8.96 -16.61
N ASP A 319 -25.89 -9.31 -15.71
CA ASP A 319 -26.21 -8.50 -14.54
C ASP A 319 -24.98 -8.30 -13.64
N ARG A 320 -24.22 -9.37 -13.34
CA ARG A 320 -22.98 -9.27 -12.56
C ARG A 320 -21.92 -8.41 -13.25
N ALA A 321 -21.79 -8.53 -14.57
CA ALA A 321 -20.89 -7.67 -15.36
C ALA A 321 -21.32 -6.20 -15.29
N CYS A 322 -22.61 -5.90 -15.41
CA CYS A 322 -23.14 -4.54 -15.27
C CYS A 322 -22.86 -3.97 -13.88
N GLN A 323 -23.05 -4.77 -12.81
CA GLN A 323 -22.76 -4.33 -11.44
C GLN A 323 -21.28 -3.95 -11.25
N ILE A 324 -20.34 -4.76 -11.75
CA ILE A 324 -18.90 -4.43 -11.69
C ILE A 324 -18.59 -3.16 -12.48
N TRP A 325 -19.20 -2.94 -13.64
CA TRP A 325 -18.99 -1.71 -14.41
C TRP A 325 -19.52 -0.47 -13.69
N ILE A 326 -20.70 -0.56 -13.05
CA ILE A 326 -21.25 0.53 -12.22
C ILE A 326 -20.30 0.84 -11.07
N ILE A 327 -19.86 -0.18 -10.32
CA ILE A 327 -18.95 -0.02 -9.19
C ILE A 327 -17.63 0.65 -9.65
N VAL A 328 -17.03 0.15 -10.73
CA VAL A 328 -15.77 0.71 -11.23
C VAL A 328 -15.96 2.14 -11.74
N ALA A 329 -17.07 2.44 -12.43
CA ALA A 329 -17.37 3.80 -12.87
C ALA A 329 -17.49 4.76 -11.68
N VAL A 330 -18.21 4.37 -10.61
CA VAL A 330 -18.34 5.21 -9.41
C VAL A 330 -16.98 5.37 -8.71
N LEU A 331 -16.18 4.31 -8.58
CA LEU A 331 -14.87 4.38 -7.94
C LEU A 331 -13.88 5.26 -8.71
N THR A 332 -13.95 5.30 -10.04
CA THR A 332 -12.97 6.02 -10.86
C THR A 332 -13.42 7.44 -11.22
N ILE A 333 -14.72 7.64 -11.50
CA ILE A 333 -15.27 8.93 -11.93
C ILE A 333 -15.81 9.75 -10.75
N GLY A 334 -16.36 9.10 -9.73
CA GLY A 334 -16.96 9.76 -8.57
C GLY A 334 -16.00 10.72 -7.86
N PRO A 335 -14.79 10.27 -7.48
CA PRO A 335 -13.78 11.15 -6.86
C PRO A 335 -13.37 12.33 -7.73
N LEU A 336 -13.26 12.14 -9.05
CA LEU A 336 -12.97 13.21 -10.00
C LEU A 336 -14.06 14.29 -9.97
N ILE A 337 -15.31 13.88 -10.07
CA ILE A 337 -16.44 14.81 -10.01
C ILE A 337 -16.49 15.54 -8.65
N ALA A 338 -16.31 14.82 -7.56
CA ALA A 338 -16.32 15.41 -6.22
C ALA A 338 -15.17 16.39 -6.01
N ALA A 339 -13.97 16.08 -6.50
CA ALA A 339 -12.82 16.97 -6.38
C ALA A 339 -13.02 18.31 -7.12
N ILE A 340 -13.67 18.25 -8.30
CA ILE A 340 -14.00 19.48 -9.05
C ILE A 340 -15.14 20.26 -8.38
N ALA A 341 -16.17 19.55 -7.88
CA ALA A 341 -17.33 20.18 -7.25
C ALA A 341 -16.98 20.85 -5.91
N MET A 342 -16.11 20.23 -5.11
CA MET A 342 -15.72 20.71 -3.77
C MET A 342 -14.34 21.35 -3.73
N PRO A 343 -13.82 21.95 -4.80
CA PRO A 343 -12.45 22.38 -5.08
C PRO A 343 -11.38 21.74 -4.18
N ILE A 344 -11.03 20.46 -4.48
CA ILE A 344 -10.05 19.66 -3.72
C ILE A 344 -8.76 19.52 -4.53
N LEU A 345 -7.61 19.80 -3.92
CA LEU A 345 -6.28 19.47 -4.46
C LEU A 345 -6.04 17.94 -4.36
N MET A 346 -6.56 17.19 -5.32
CA MET A 346 -6.51 15.75 -5.33
C MET A 346 -5.10 15.22 -5.64
N LYS A 347 -4.58 14.33 -4.79
CA LYS A 347 -3.29 13.66 -5.03
C LYS A 347 -3.47 12.35 -5.80
N SER A 348 -2.52 12.02 -6.67
CA SER A 348 -2.56 10.79 -7.49
C SER A 348 -2.61 9.51 -6.64
N ASP A 349 -1.93 9.47 -5.50
CA ASP A 349 -1.94 8.32 -4.59
C ASP A 349 -3.35 8.00 -4.05
N TRP A 350 -4.25 9.00 -3.98
CA TRP A 350 -5.63 8.80 -3.50
C TRP A 350 -6.53 8.10 -4.52
N THR A 351 -6.23 8.23 -5.81
CA THR A 351 -7.04 7.66 -6.90
C THR A 351 -6.58 6.27 -7.32
N VAL A 352 -5.27 6.04 -7.31
CA VAL A 352 -4.67 4.78 -7.81
C VAL A 352 -5.32 3.52 -7.21
N PRO A 353 -5.60 3.43 -5.89
CA PRO A 353 -6.26 2.25 -5.31
C PRO A 353 -7.64 1.95 -5.92
N LEU A 354 -8.38 2.98 -6.30
CA LEU A 354 -9.74 2.85 -6.80
C LEU A 354 -9.81 2.28 -8.23
N PHE A 355 -8.68 2.30 -8.96
CA PHE A 355 -8.55 1.74 -10.30
C PHE A 355 -8.21 0.25 -10.34
N SER A 356 -7.98 -0.38 -9.20
CA SER A 356 -7.53 -1.79 -9.09
C SER A 356 -8.47 -2.81 -9.73
N LEU A 357 -9.77 -2.49 -9.83
CA LEU A 357 -10.80 -3.36 -10.41
C LEU A 357 -11.03 -3.15 -11.91
N VAL A 358 -10.41 -2.14 -12.53
CA VAL A 358 -10.58 -1.86 -13.98
C VAL A 358 -10.22 -3.07 -14.87
N PRO A 359 -9.10 -3.81 -14.64
CA PRO A 359 -8.80 -4.99 -15.44
C PRO A 359 -9.90 -6.07 -15.36
N LEU A 360 -10.51 -6.26 -14.18
CA LEU A 360 -11.63 -7.19 -14.01
C LEU A 360 -12.87 -6.73 -14.78
N ALA A 361 -13.21 -5.43 -14.71
CA ALA A 361 -14.34 -4.87 -15.45
C ALA A 361 -14.16 -5.05 -16.96
N VAL A 362 -12.95 -4.82 -17.49
CA VAL A 362 -12.65 -5.07 -18.92
C VAL A 362 -12.84 -6.55 -19.27
N LEU A 363 -12.37 -7.46 -18.41
CA LEU A 363 -12.54 -8.91 -18.62
C LEU A 363 -13.98 -9.39 -18.45
N ALA A 364 -14.84 -8.60 -17.79
CA ALA A 364 -16.28 -8.86 -17.67
C ALA A 364 -17.08 -8.45 -18.92
N LEU A 365 -16.46 -7.86 -19.95
CA LEU A 365 -17.14 -7.53 -21.20
C LEU A 365 -17.75 -8.79 -21.84
N PRO A 366 -19.05 -8.76 -22.22
CA PRO A 366 -19.80 -9.94 -22.65
C PRO A 366 -19.21 -10.69 -23.84
N ARG A 367 -18.61 -9.95 -24.78
CA ARG A 367 -18.11 -10.50 -26.05
C ARG A 367 -16.62 -10.84 -26.04
N LEU A 368 -15.95 -10.72 -24.91
CA LEU A 368 -14.51 -10.97 -24.81
C LEU A 368 -14.24 -12.47 -24.62
N ALA A 369 -13.61 -13.14 -25.60
CA ALA A 369 -13.16 -14.52 -25.46
C ALA A 369 -11.76 -14.58 -24.86
N VAL A 370 -11.58 -15.31 -23.76
CA VAL A 370 -10.26 -15.57 -23.15
C VAL A 370 -9.84 -17.02 -23.42
N PRO A 371 -8.96 -17.24 -24.42
CA PRO A 371 -8.43 -18.58 -24.69
C PRO A 371 -7.43 -18.98 -23.61
N LEU A 372 -7.25 -20.30 -23.39
CA LEU A 372 -6.29 -20.82 -22.39
C LEU A 372 -4.85 -20.29 -22.61
N ARG A 373 -4.46 -20.08 -23.86
CA ARG A 373 -3.16 -19.46 -24.22
C ARG A 373 -2.99 -18.03 -23.67
N ALA A 374 -4.09 -17.29 -23.44
CA ALA A 374 -4.01 -15.95 -22.84
C ALA A 374 -3.52 -16.06 -21.38
N VAL A 375 -4.02 -17.05 -20.64
CA VAL A 375 -3.55 -17.33 -19.27
C VAL A 375 -2.06 -17.71 -19.28
N ALA A 376 -1.65 -18.59 -20.22
CA ALA A 376 -0.24 -18.98 -20.35
C ALA A 376 0.67 -17.76 -20.64
N ARG A 377 0.27 -16.89 -21.57
CA ARG A 377 1.04 -15.69 -21.93
C ARG A 377 1.14 -14.71 -20.77
N ALA A 378 0.03 -14.42 -20.08
CA ALA A 378 0.04 -13.55 -18.92
C ALA A 378 0.94 -14.07 -17.80
N ALA A 379 0.94 -15.39 -17.55
CA ALA A 379 1.85 -16.01 -16.58
C ALA A 379 3.32 -15.86 -16.99
N VAL A 380 3.64 -16.01 -18.29
CA VAL A 380 4.99 -15.82 -18.81
C VAL A 380 5.41 -14.33 -18.71
N ILE A 381 4.52 -13.41 -19.09
CA ILE A 381 4.78 -11.97 -18.97
C ILE A 381 5.08 -11.61 -17.50
N LEU A 382 4.25 -12.08 -16.57
CA LEU A 382 4.46 -11.86 -15.13
C LEU A 382 5.82 -12.38 -14.67
N LEU A 383 6.17 -13.62 -15.05
CA LEU A 383 7.46 -14.22 -14.70
C LEU A 383 8.63 -13.43 -15.27
N VAL A 384 8.57 -13.06 -16.56
CA VAL A 384 9.63 -12.30 -17.23
C VAL A 384 9.79 -10.91 -16.60
N LEU A 385 8.69 -10.22 -16.32
CA LEU A 385 8.73 -8.90 -15.68
C LEU A 385 9.29 -8.99 -14.26
N GLY A 386 8.83 -9.96 -13.46
CA GLY A 386 9.28 -10.13 -12.08
C GLY A 386 10.75 -10.52 -12.01
N MET A 387 11.15 -11.58 -12.73
CA MET A 387 12.56 -12.02 -12.77
C MET A 387 13.46 -10.95 -13.39
N GLY A 388 13.01 -10.29 -14.47
CA GLY A 388 13.73 -9.18 -15.08
C GLY A 388 13.95 -8.02 -14.12
N ALA A 389 12.93 -7.66 -13.32
CA ALA A 389 13.03 -6.63 -12.30
C ALA A 389 14.06 -7.01 -11.22
N LEU A 390 14.02 -8.26 -10.71
CA LEU A 390 14.97 -8.72 -9.70
C LEU A 390 16.40 -8.74 -10.23
N MET A 391 16.62 -9.25 -11.45
CA MET A 391 17.94 -9.29 -12.07
C MET A 391 18.48 -7.89 -12.41
N ALA A 392 17.61 -6.96 -12.79
CA ALA A 392 17.99 -5.58 -13.09
C ALA A 392 18.18 -4.73 -11.82
N ALA A 393 17.65 -5.14 -10.68
CA ALA A 393 17.64 -4.34 -9.45
C ALA A 393 19.05 -3.88 -9.01
N PRO A 394 20.11 -4.71 -8.98
CA PRO A 394 21.46 -4.26 -8.61
C PRO A 394 22.00 -3.19 -9.58
N GLY A 395 21.86 -3.41 -10.90
CA GLY A 395 22.29 -2.46 -11.90
C GLY A 395 21.53 -1.14 -11.82
N LEU A 396 20.20 -1.18 -11.65
CA LEU A 396 19.37 0.01 -11.50
C LEU A 396 19.70 0.78 -10.21
N ALA A 397 19.94 0.08 -9.11
CA ALA A 397 20.36 0.70 -7.85
C ALA A 397 21.72 1.40 -8.02
N THR A 398 22.69 0.73 -8.65
CA THR A 398 24.01 1.31 -8.95
C THR A 398 23.91 2.54 -9.86
N VAL A 399 23.17 2.44 -10.97
CA VAL A 399 22.98 3.57 -11.90
C VAL A 399 22.36 4.77 -11.17
N LYS A 400 21.34 4.55 -10.33
CA LYS A 400 20.75 5.64 -9.54
C LYS A 400 21.75 6.32 -8.62
N VAL A 401 22.56 5.56 -7.89
CA VAL A 401 23.57 6.12 -6.99
C VAL A 401 24.63 6.90 -7.76
N LEU A 402 25.08 6.40 -8.91
CA LEU A 402 26.14 7.04 -9.69
C LEU A 402 25.67 8.30 -10.46
N PHE A 403 24.43 8.31 -10.97
CA PHE A 403 23.96 9.38 -11.87
C PHE A 403 22.91 10.30 -11.23
N GLU A 404 22.21 9.86 -10.18
CA GLU A 404 21.21 10.64 -9.45
C GLU A 404 21.44 10.56 -7.92
N PRO A 405 22.67 10.85 -7.39
CA PRO A 405 22.99 10.62 -5.98
C PRO A 405 22.06 11.38 -5.02
N ASN A 406 21.65 12.60 -5.37
CA ASN A 406 20.70 13.40 -4.56
C ASN A 406 19.34 12.73 -4.36
N ARG A 407 18.92 11.85 -5.27
CA ARG A 407 17.66 11.10 -5.18
C ARG A 407 17.85 9.70 -4.62
N ALA A 408 19.04 9.14 -4.80
CA ALA A 408 19.35 7.78 -4.40
C ALA A 408 19.84 7.66 -2.96
N LEU A 409 20.51 8.69 -2.43
CA LEU A 409 21.06 8.75 -1.08
C LEU A 409 20.15 9.61 -0.20
N SER A 410 19.31 8.99 0.61
CA SER A 410 18.49 9.72 1.57
C SER A 410 19.32 10.20 2.78
N PRO A 411 18.84 11.22 3.53
CA PRO A 411 19.39 11.51 4.85
C PRO A 411 19.43 10.26 5.72
N ARG A 412 20.53 10.06 6.46
CA ARG A 412 20.75 8.87 7.30
C ARG A 412 20.06 9.04 8.66
N LEU A 413 18.72 9.10 8.61
CA LEU A 413 17.87 9.17 9.81
C LEU A 413 17.95 7.89 10.66
N ASP A 414 18.33 6.77 10.07
CA ASP A 414 18.68 5.55 10.79
C ASP A 414 19.88 5.75 11.73
N ARG A 415 20.96 6.38 11.24
CA ARG A 415 22.11 6.74 12.05
C ARG A 415 21.81 7.82 13.07
N LEU A 416 20.99 8.81 12.69
CA LEU A 416 20.56 9.84 13.62
C LEU A 416 19.74 9.23 14.78
N ALA A 417 18.91 8.24 14.51
CA ALA A 417 18.14 7.52 15.52
C ALA A 417 19.04 6.78 16.52
N GLU A 418 20.09 6.10 16.02
CA GLU A 418 21.11 5.45 16.87
C GLU A 418 21.80 6.49 17.77
N ILE A 419 22.36 7.57 17.17
CA ILE A 419 23.07 8.63 17.91
C ILE A 419 22.15 9.27 18.96
N ALA A 420 20.92 9.63 18.59
CA ALA A 420 19.97 10.27 19.50
C ALA A 420 19.59 9.36 20.67
N THR A 421 19.43 8.06 20.40
CA THR A 421 19.12 7.05 21.44
C THR A 421 20.30 6.85 22.39
N ASP A 422 21.53 6.77 21.86
CA ASP A 422 22.74 6.58 22.66
C ASP A 422 23.01 7.80 23.54
N LEU A 423 22.94 9.02 22.99
CA LEU A 423 23.06 10.27 23.76
C LEU A 423 22.03 10.35 24.90
N TRP A 424 20.79 9.92 24.64
CA TRP A 424 19.79 9.86 25.70
C TRP A 424 20.12 8.86 26.78
N ARG A 425 20.49 7.63 26.40
CA ARG A 425 20.81 6.56 27.35
C ARG A 425 22.05 6.87 28.18
N GLU A 426 23.07 7.49 27.57
CA GLU A 426 24.26 7.95 28.29
C GLU A 426 23.92 9.03 29.32
N ARG A 427 22.99 9.92 29.02
CA ARG A 427 22.64 11.05 29.88
C ARG A 427 21.62 10.70 30.96
N VAL A 428 20.63 9.88 30.65
CA VAL A 428 19.45 9.61 31.50
C VAL A 428 19.47 8.18 32.08
N GLY A 429 20.08 7.22 31.38
CA GLY A 429 20.15 5.82 31.80
C GLY A 429 18.85 5.01 31.61
N THR A 430 17.80 5.60 31.05
CA THR A 430 16.51 4.94 30.81
C THR A 430 16.17 4.94 29.30
N PRO A 431 15.25 4.08 28.85
CA PRO A 431 14.80 4.11 27.45
C PRO A 431 14.22 5.47 27.05
N LEU A 432 14.48 5.89 25.81
CA LEU A 432 13.91 7.10 25.21
C LEU A 432 12.42 6.91 24.95
N MET A 433 11.57 7.67 25.65
CA MET A 433 10.12 7.52 25.57
C MET A 433 9.47 8.43 24.53
N VAL A 434 10.02 9.61 24.27
CA VAL A 434 9.46 10.61 23.37
C VAL A 434 10.53 11.26 22.51
N VAL A 435 10.25 11.36 21.19
CA VAL A 435 11.04 12.15 20.25
C VAL A 435 10.20 13.30 19.70
N VAL A 436 10.79 14.49 19.62
CA VAL A 436 10.13 15.76 19.26
C VAL A 436 10.76 16.36 18.02
N GLY A 437 9.96 16.86 17.07
CA GLY A 437 10.47 17.48 15.83
C GLY A 437 9.38 17.65 14.78
N ASP A 438 9.81 17.70 13.53
CA ASP A 438 8.89 17.65 12.40
C ASP A 438 8.56 16.17 12.07
N ILE A 439 7.32 15.90 11.61
CA ILE A 439 6.73 14.55 11.59
C ILE A 439 7.56 13.52 10.79
N GLU A 440 8.11 13.93 9.64
CA GLU A 440 8.82 12.99 8.76
C GLU A 440 10.10 12.44 9.41
N GLU A 441 10.86 13.32 10.08
CA GLU A 441 12.09 12.97 10.77
C GLU A 441 11.81 12.12 12.01
N ILE A 442 10.89 12.59 12.88
CA ILE A 442 10.63 11.92 14.16
C ILE A 442 9.92 10.57 13.98
N ALA A 443 9.08 10.41 12.96
CA ALA A 443 8.49 9.11 12.64
C ALA A 443 9.56 8.11 12.19
N THR A 444 10.54 8.58 11.42
CA THR A 444 11.65 7.75 10.96
C THR A 444 12.58 7.39 12.13
N VAL A 445 12.88 8.35 13.00
CA VAL A 445 13.65 8.09 14.23
C VAL A 445 12.90 7.13 15.17
N SER A 446 11.60 7.28 15.33
CA SER A 446 10.77 6.35 16.11
C SER A 446 10.88 4.91 15.62
N PHE A 447 11.00 4.70 14.31
CA PHE A 447 11.14 3.36 13.74
C PHE A 447 12.55 2.77 13.93
N TYR A 448 13.61 3.55 13.65
CA TYR A 448 14.99 3.05 13.69
C TYR A 448 15.62 3.06 15.07
N SER A 449 15.11 3.85 16.02
CA SER A 449 15.55 3.80 17.42
C SER A 449 15.23 2.43 18.03
N THR A 450 16.17 1.87 18.78
CA THR A 450 15.94 0.62 19.52
C THR A 450 14.92 0.75 20.64
N ASP A 451 14.61 1.99 21.08
CA ASP A 451 13.63 2.29 22.11
C ASP A 451 12.23 2.55 21.55
N HIS A 452 12.10 2.74 20.22
CA HIS A 452 10.84 3.05 19.52
C HIS A 452 10.02 4.16 20.20
N PRO A 453 10.60 5.36 20.43
CA PRO A 453 9.95 6.43 21.15
C PRO A 453 8.67 6.88 20.43
N ARG A 454 7.68 7.35 21.21
CA ARG A 454 6.50 7.99 20.67
C ARG A 454 6.86 9.34 20.06
N MET A 455 6.28 9.66 18.92
CA MET A 455 6.54 10.93 18.24
C MET A 455 5.64 12.05 18.77
N PHE A 456 6.19 13.27 18.89
CA PHE A 456 5.47 14.50 19.15
C PHE A 456 5.89 15.60 18.18
N SER A 457 4.93 16.12 17.42
CA SER A 457 5.19 17.21 16.48
C SER A 457 5.14 18.56 17.17
N ALA A 458 6.27 19.23 17.31
CA ALA A 458 6.34 20.56 17.89
C ALA A 458 5.69 21.64 17.00
N GLY A 459 5.65 21.43 15.68
CA GLY A 459 5.04 22.36 14.72
C GLY A 459 3.52 22.22 14.60
N THR A 460 3.00 21.00 14.83
CA THR A 460 1.59 20.65 14.69
C THR A 460 1.18 19.65 15.79
N PRO A 461 1.15 20.08 17.07
CA PRO A 461 0.86 19.17 18.20
C PRO A 461 -0.45 18.41 18.06
N GLU A 462 -1.45 19.01 17.42
CA GLU A 462 -2.75 18.41 17.16
C GLU A 462 -2.67 17.16 16.28
N LEU A 463 -1.59 16.96 15.52
CA LEU A 463 -1.39 15.75 14.72
C LEU A 463 -0.89 14.57 15.54
N THR A 464 -0.44 14.81 16.77
CA THR A 464 0.06 13.81 17.74
C THR A 464 -0.68 13.89 19.07
N PRO A 465 -2.03 13.72 19.08
CA PRO A 465 -2.89 14.03 20.24
C PRO A 465 -2.70 13.08 21.43
N TRP A 466 -1.87 12.07 21.31
CA TRP A 466 -1.57 11.09 22.38
C TRP A 466 -0.43 11.50 23.30
N ILE A 467 0.25 12.63 23.04
CA ILE A 467 1.28 13.19 23.91
C ILE A 467 0.72 14.44 24.58
N SER A 468 0.70 14.44 25.92
CA SER A 468 0.37 15.60 26.74
C SER A 468 1.62 16.35 27.19
N ALA A 469 1.46 17.63 27.58
CA ALA A 469 2.53 18.43 28.16
C ALA A 469 3.11 17.74 29.42
N ASP A 470 2.25 17.25 30.30
CA ASP A 470 2.62 16.50 31.50
C ASP A 470 3.45 15.22 31.19
N MET A 471 3.18 14.54 30.07
CA MET A 471 4.01 13.43 29.62
C MET A 471 5.40 13.89 29.18
N LEU A 472 5.50 15.03 28.44
CA LEU A 472 6.78 15.60 28.04
C LEU A 472 7.61 16.01 29.27
N ASP A 473 6.98 16.56 30.29
CA ASP A 473 7.64 17.00 31.52
C ASP A 473 8.17 15.82 32.34
N ARG A 474 7.35 14.79 32.53
CA ARG A 474 7.73 13.61 33.32
C ARG A 474 8.73 12.70 32.64
N SER A 475 8.59 12.46 31.34
CA SER A 475 9.47 11.55 30.62
C SER A 475 10.73 12.21 30.07
N GLY A 476 10.75 13.53 29.94
CA GLY A 476 11.71 14.20 29.09
C GLY A 476 11.55 13.78 27.63
N PHE A 477 12.42 14.27 26.76
CA PHE A 477 12.39 13.94 25.33
C PHE A 477 13.71 14.26 24.62
N VAL A 478 13.89 13.70 23.44
CA VAL A 478 14.92 14.13 22.49
C VAL A 478 14.27 14.94 21.38
N GLY A 479 14.68 16.21 21.23
CA GLY A 479 14.33 17.05 20.11
C GLY A 479 15.27 16.85 18.93
N ILE A 480 14.74 16.82 17.70
CA ILE A 480 15.52 16.61 16.48
C ILE A 480 15.10 17.63 15.43
N CYS A 481 16.07 18.42 14.97
CA CYS A 481 15.87 19.41 13.90
C CYS A 481 17.02 19.38 12.90
N PRO A 482 16.75 19.57 11.59
CA PRO A 482 17.82 19.94 10.65
C PRO A 482 18.50 21.23 11.13
N ALA A 483 19.83 21.31 11.09
CA ALA A 483 20.56 22.52 11.52
C ALA A 483 20.21 23.74 10.65
N ALA A 484 19.73 23.51 9.43
CA ALA A 484 19.26 24.56 8.51
C ALA A 484 17.82 25.05 8.82
N ALA A 485 17.14 24.49 9.83
CA ALA A 485 15.76 24.82 10.20
C ALA A 485 15.66 25.48 11.59
N PRO A 486 16.09 26.74 11.77
CA PRO A 486 16.10 27.41 13.07
C PRO A 486 14.71 27.47 13.71
N ALA A 487 13.65 27.64 12.93
CA ALA A 487 12.28 27.65 13.46
C ALA A 487 11.87 26.31 14.12
N CYS A 488 12.42 25.17 13.70
CA CYS A 488 12.22 23.90 14.38
C CYS A 488 12.90 23.92 15.75
N VAL A 489 14.16 24.37 15.80
CA VAL A 489 14.93 24.49 17.04
C VAL A 489 14.25 25.41 18.03
N ASP A 490 13.76 26.58 17.58
CA ASP A 490 13.07 27.56 18.42
C ASP A 490 11.79 27.00 19.02
N ARG A 491 10.99 26.26 18.23
CA ARG A 491 9.76 25.61 18.72
C ARG A 491 10.07 24.58 19.83
N ILE A 492 11.12 23.76 19.66
CA ILE A 492 11.49 22.76 20.66
C ILE A 492 12.09 23.41 21.90
N THR A 493 12.92 24.46 21.74
CA THR A 493 13.47 25.24 22.83
C THR A 493 12.36 25.94 23.64
N ALA A 494 11.27 26.36 22.98
CA ALA A 494 10.10 26.93 23.67
C ALA A 494 9.38 25.91 24.57
N LEU A 495 9.40 24.61 24.21
CA LEU A 495 8.85 23.54 25.06
C LEU A 495 9.75 23.29 26.28
N ARG A 496 11.07 23.37 26.13
CA ARG A 496 12.06 23.14 27.19
C ARG A 496 13.28 24.06 27.00
N PRO A 497 13.28 25.26 27.62
CA PRO A 497 14.36 26.23 27.45
C PRO A 497 15.75 25.75 27.89
N CYS A 498 15.80 24.82 28.84
CA CYS A 498 17.04 24.29 29.39
C CYS A 498 17.50 22.96 28.75
N ALA A 499 17.00 22.61 27.56
CA ALA A 499 17.46 21.44 26.84
C ALA A 499 18.93 21.58 26.40
N ASP A 500 19.75 20.57 26.69
CA ASP A 500 21.14 20.49 26.21
C ASP A 500 21.15 20.42 24.68
N ARG A 501 21.93 21.29 24.03
CA ARG A 501 21.97 21.40 22.57
C ARG A 501 23.26 20.78 22.01
N ILE A 502 23.13 19.76 21.20
CA ILE A 502 24.24 19.04 20.59
C ILE A 502 24.09 19.08 19.06
N VAL A 503 25.15 19.44 18.35
CA VAL A 503 25.19 19.36 16.88
C VAL A 503 25.81 18.06 16.47
N VAL A 504 25.07 17.24 15.72
CA VAL A 504 25.54 15.96 15.18
C VAL A 504 25.56 15.99 13.66
N THR A 505 26.37 15.14 13.06
CA THR A 505 26.54 15.06 11.61
C THR A 505 26.35 13.62 11.17
N THR A 506 25.56 13.42 10.11
CA THR A 506 25.37 12.10 9.48
C THR A 506 25.87 12.13 8.05
N GLU A 507 26.76 11.20 7.70
CA GLU A 507 27.32 11.10 6.35
C GLU A 507 26.38 10.37 5.40
N ARG A 508 26.27 10.85 4.17
CA ARG A 508 25.52 10.21 3.10
C ARG A 508 26.46 9.70 2.02
N GLY A 509 26.54 8.39 1.85
CA GLY A 509 27.41 7.81 0.84
C GLY A 509 27.07 6.36 0.53
N ALA A 510 27.26 5.96 -0.72
CA ALA A 510 27.25 4.58 -1.17
C ALA A 510 28.02 4.44 -2.49
N LEU A 511 28.62 3.29 -2.73
CA LEU A 511 29.33 2.94 -3.98
C LEU A 511 30.36 4.00 -4.43
N GLY A 512 31.06 4.60 -3.46
CA GLY A 512 32.08 5.64 -3.73
C GLY A 512 31.51 7.04 -4.02
N GLN A 513 30.18 7.21 -4.08
CA GLN A 513 29.54 8.51 -4.14
C GLN A 513 29.29 9.02 -2.73
N THR A 514 29.58 10.27 -2.48
CA THR A 514 29.32 10.97 -1.22
C THR A 514 28.60 12.28 -1.50
N LEU A 515 27.64 12.63 -0.65
CA LEU A 515 27.00 13.94 -0.64
C LEU A 515 27.49 14.75 0.57
N PRO A 516 27.29 16.08 0.57
CA PRO A 516 27.53 16.86 1.78
C PRO A 516 26.80 16.23 2.96
N PRO A 517 27.47 16.13 4.12
CA PRO A 517 26.85 15.52 5.30
C PRO A 517 25.68 16.36 5.80
N ASP A 518 24.65 15.68 6.32
CA ASP A 518 23.54 16.35 6.96
C ASP A 518 23.96 16.75 8.40
N ARG A 519 23.60 17.97 8.78
CA ARG A 519 23.83 18.51 10.11
C ARG A 519 22.49 18.61 10.86
N TRP A 520 22.48 18.08 12.06
CA TRP A 520 21.29 18.03 12.91
C TRP A 520 21.57 18.71 14.25
N VAL A 521 20.54 19.33 14.81
CA VAL A 521 20.52 19.80 16.19
C VAL A 521 19.70 18.79 16.99
N VAL A 522 20.35 18.14 17.93
CA VAL A 522 19.73 17.25 18.91
C VAL A 522 19.60 18.01 20.22
N LEU A 523 18.38 18.09 20.76
CA LEU A 523 18.08 18.75 22.02
C LEU A 523 17.69 17.70 23.06
N LEU A 524 18.46 17.58 24.12
CA LEU A 524 18.18 16.65 25.24
C LEU A 524 17.42 17.40 26.33
N ALA A 525 16.12 17.19 26.42
CA ALA A 525 15.26 17.72 27.47
C ALA A 525 15.08 16.67 28.58
N LEU A 526 15.78 16.84 29.68
CA LEU A 526 15.75 15.88 30.78
C LEU A 526 14.39 15.85 31.48
N PRO A 527 13.96 14.70 32.07
CA PRO A 527 12.79 14.62 32.93
C PRO A 527 12.84 15.65 34.06
N GLU A 528 11.68 16.26 34.38
CA GLU A 528 11.60 17.04 35.62
C GLU A 528 11.68 16.08 36.79
N ALA A 529 12.67 16.30 37.68
CA ALA A 529 12.74 15.59 38.95
C ALA A 529 11.43 15.86 39.72
N ASP A 530 10.85 14.83 40.34
CA ASP A 530 9.67 14.95 41.20
C ASP A 530 9.90 16.08 42.21
N THR A 531 9.31 17.25 41.94
CA THR A 531 9.45 18.45 42.76
C THR A 531 8.74 18.37 44.11
N GLN A 532 8.24 17.18 44.50
CA GLN A 532 7.76 16.95 45.87
C GLN A 532 8.89 16.76 46.92
N ALA A 533 10.16 16.70 46.51
CA ALA A 533 11.30 16.51 47.44
C ALA A 533 12.30 17.67 47.48
N ALA A 534 12.14 18.73 46.70
CA ALA A 534 13.07 19.86 46.71
C ALA A 534 12.34 21.19 46.88
N SER A 535 12.53 21.81 48.01
CA SER A 535 12.15 23.19 48.35
C SER A 535 12.56 24.22 47.30
N LEU A 536 11.58 25.00 46.83
CA LEU A 536 11.60 26.37 46.34
C LEU A 536 13.00 27.01 46.15
N GLU A 537 13.69 26.68 45.06
CA GLU A 537 14.65 27.61 44.44
C GLU A 537 14.11 28.08 43.09
N PRO A 538 14.29 29.35 42.72
CA PRO A 538 13.66 29.92 41.52
C PRO A 538 14.24 29.31 40.25
N LEU A 539 13.38 29.03 39.27
CA LEU A 539 13.64 28.46 37.93
C LEU A 539 14.85 29.02 37.16
N ALA A 540 15.41 30.16 37.56
CA ALA A 540 16.59 30.75 36.93
C ALA A 540 17.93 30.05 37.26
N ALA A 541 17.98 29.24 38.31
CA ALA A 541 19.22 28.52 38.71
C ALA A 541 19.39 27.13 38.05
N ALA A 542 18.32 26.57 37.46
CA ALA A 542 18.36 25.23 36.88
C ALA A 542 19.00 25.16 35.48
N CYS A 543 19.27 26.29 34.84
CA CYS A 543 19.83 26.37 33.50
C CYS A 543 21.34 26.65 33.46
N GLN A 544 22.12 26.15 34.39
CA GLN A 544 23.58 26.26 34.28
C GLN A 544 24.13 25.23 33.30
N PRO A 545 24.88 25.62 32.24
CA PRO A 545 25.50 24.68 31.33
C PRO A 545 26.55 23.89 32.10
N THR A 546 26.35 22.59 32.28
CA THR A 546 27.38 21.68 32.74
C THR A 546 28.48 21.60 31.68
N ALA A 547 29.62 22.22 31.93
CA ALA A 547 30.78 22.13 31.05
C ALA A 547 31.16 20.65 30.88
N LEU A 548 31.15 20.22 29.62
CA LEU A 548 31.71 18.92 29.20
C LEU A 548 33.21 18.89 29.60
N ARG A 549 33.58 17.94 30.45
CA ARG A 549 34.98 17.50 30.63
C ARG A 549 35.30 16.36 29.67
#